data_e814fc9e3e17074dde26f68b730e5a18
#
_entry.id   e814fc9e3e17074dde26f68b730e5a18
#
_cell.length_a   1.000
_cell.length_b   1.000
_cell.length_c   1.000
_cell.angle_alpha   90.00
_cell.angle_beta   90.00
_cell.angle_gamma   90.00
#
_symmetry.space_group_name_H-M   'P 1'
#
loop_
_entity.id
_entity.type
_entity.pdbx_description
1 polymer ?
#
loop_
_entity_poly.entity_id
_entity_poly.type
_entity_poly.pdbx_seq_one_letter_code
_entity_poly.pdbx_strand_id
1 'polypeptide(L)'
;MVSEPEIPVQNSTMAATNSTAASSSFTGTNSSTSAGPSMNVMNQPLLLLSNMSNMMTVKLDNTNYIVWKHQITMILETYSLYEVLEEPQLAPEKFLKDLNGAYTTVVNPEYTIWRSKEKALLTFISSTLSPSILSLTVGCTSALEVWKVLENRFSSISRSHVMNLKGELHNLKKGADSVDTFLRKIKVVRDKLLAVGVILDDEE
;
A
#
# COMPACT_ATOMS: atom_id res chain seq x y z
N MET A 1 -49.64 48.87 -9.07
CA MET A 1 -51.06 48.48 -8.95
C MET A 1 -51.00 47.01 -8.60
N VAL A 2 -51.14 46.76 -7.30
CA VAL A 2 -52.26 46.05 -6.65
C VAL A 2 -52.23 44.55 -6.96
N SER A 3 -52.19 43.57 -6.08
CA SER A 3 -52.32 43.47 -4.62
C SER A 3 -51.89 42.08 -4.19
N GLU A 4 -51.29 41.99 -3.08
CA GLU A 4 -51.28 40.80 -2.20
C GLU A 4 -52.69 40.61 -1.60
N PRO A 5 -53.11 39.42 -1.20
CA PRO A 5 -53.29 39.19 0.23
C PRO A 5 -52.92 37.77 0.68
N GLU A 6 -52.16 37.69 1.74
CA GLU A 6 -52.52 37.39 3.15
C GLU A 6 -52.95 35.94 3.49
N ILE A 7 -52.27 35.48 4.50
CA ILE A 7 -52.32 34.25 5.32
C ILE A 7 -53.62 34.14 6.11
N PRO A 8 -54.04 32.96 6.61
CA PRO A 8 -54.08 32.85 8.07
C PRO A 8 -53.44 31.59 8.67
N VAL A 9 -52.76 31.87 9.76
CA VAL A 9 -52.34 30.98 10.84
C VAL A 9 -53.59 30.53 11.62
N GLN A 10 -53.66 29.23 11.98
CA GLN A 10 -54.35 28.85 13.23
C GLN A 10 -53.63 27.66 13.91
N ASN A 11 -53.44 27.94 15.15
CA ASN A 11 -52.92 27.21 16.27
C ASN A 11 -53.97 26.27 16.88
N SER A 12 -53.62 25.15 17.46
CA SER A 12 -54.07 24.69 18.80
C SER A 12 -53.89 23.17 18.99
N THR A 13 -53.07 22.77 19.89
CA THR A 13 -53.24 22.28 21.27
C THR A 13 -53.49 20.79 21.45
N MET A 14 -52.53 20.22 22.13
CA MET A 14 -52.48 19.12 23.11
C MET A 14 -53.67 18.18 23.28
N ALA A 15 -53.40 16.89 23.34
CA ALA A 15 -53.74 16.02 24.47
C ALA A 15 -53.02 14.68 24.44
N ALA A 16 -52.40 14.36 25.55
CA ALA A 16 -51.82 13.04 25.87
C ALA A 16 -52.92 12.13 26.44
N THR A 17 -52.88 10.85 26.11
CA THR A 17 -53.35 9.80 27.04
C THR A 17 -52.65 8.46 26.74
N ASN A 18 -52.39 7.79 27.82
CA ASN A 18 -51.72 6.53 28.09
C ASN A 18 -52.42 5.28 27.54
N SER A 19 -51.57 4.23 27.45
CA SER A 19 -51.80 2.85 27.94
C SER A 19 -52.13 1.77 26.91
N THR A 20 -51.35 0.77 26.79
CA THR A 20 -51.51 -0.61 27.25
C THR A 20 -50.84 -1.59 26.30
N ALA A 21 -50.05 -2.46 26.87
CA ALA A 21 -49.30 -3.55 26.23
C ALA A 21 -50.23 -4.57 25.56
N ALA A 22 -49.79 -5.07 24.41
CA ALA A 22 -50.22 -6.38 23.88
C ALA A 22 -49.07 -7.06 23.19
N SER A 23 -48.61 -8.16 23.78
CA SER A 23 -47.69 -9.11 23.23
C SER A 23 -48.34 -9.81 22.02
N SER A 24 -47.74 -9.74 20.87
CA SER A 24 -48.00 -10.67 19.77
C SER A 24 -46.68 -11.20 19.20
N SER A 25 -46.49 -12.48 19.41
CA SER A 25 -45.49 -13.34 18.81
C SER A 25 -45.61 -13.30 17.28
N PHE A 26 -44.58 -12.73 16.62
CA PHE A 26 -44.49 -12.80 15.18
C PHE A 26 -43.43 -13.84 14.80
N THR A 27 -43.86 -14.96 14.26
CA THR A 27 -43.04 -15.92 13.57
C THR A 27 -42.56 -15.31 12.26
N GLY A 28 -41.30 -14.83 12.25
CA GLY A 28 -40.67 -14.33 11.04
C GLY A 28 -40.16 -15.47 10.17
N THR A 29 -40.77 -15.65 9.04
CA THR A 29 -40.25 -16.45 7.93
C THR A 29 -38.96 -15.82 7.43
N ASN A 30 -37.85 -16.55 7.49
CA ASN A 30 -36.58 -16.22 6.88
C ASN A 30 -36.73 -16.14 5.37
N SER A 31 -36.90 -14.95 4.82
CA SER A 31 -36.63 -14.68 3.42
C SER A 31 -35.12 -14.44 3.29
N SER A 32 -34.41 -15.45 2.80
CA SER A 32 -33.03 -15.30 2.35
C SER A 32 -33.00 -14.38 1.14
N THR A 33 -32.85 -13.08 1.39
CA THR A 33 -32.49 -12.11 0.36
C THR A 33 -31.05 -12.43 -0.04
N SER A 34 -30.85 -12.93 -1.25
CA SER A 34 -29.52 -13.04 -1.86
C SER A 34 -28.90 -11.63 -1.92
N ALA A 35 -28.01 -11.35 -0.99
CA ALA A 35 -27.20 -10.17 -1.04
C ALA A 35 -26.32 -10.28 -2.31
N GLY A 36 -26.55 -9.40 -3.28
CA GLY A 36 -25.63 -9.19 -4.39
C GLY A 36 -24.20 -8.90 -3.86
N PRO A 37 -23.17 -8.99 -4.70
CA PRO A 37 -21.80 -8.82 -4.26
C PRO A 37 -21.66 -7.50 -3.53
N SER A 38 -21.42 -7.57 -2.24
CA SER A 38 -21.47 -6.45 -1.33
C SER A 38 -20.44 -5.40 -1.75
N MET A 39 -20.79 -4.15 -1.64
CA MET A 39 -19.92 -2.97 -1.86
C MET A 39 -18.57 -3.03 -1.11
N ASN A 40 -18.44 -3.93 -0.14
CA ASN A 40 -17.21 -4.17 0.62
C ASN A 40 -16.03 -4.68 -0.25
N VAL A 41 -16.27 -5.42 -1.32
CA VAL A 41 -15.19 -5.94 -2.18
C VAL A 41 -14.55 -4.82 -3.02
N MET A 42 -15.31 -3.81 -3.42
CA MET A 42 -14.79 -2.68 -4.20
C MET A 42 -13.93 -1.71 -3.37
N ASN A 43 -14.21 -1.59 -2.07
CA ASN A 43 -13.47 -0.67 -1.19
C ASN A 43 -12.23 -1.29 -0.54
N GLN A 44 -12.06 -2.61 -0.60
CA GLN A 44 -10.89 -3.30 -0.03
C GLN A 44 -9.54 -2.76 -0.54
N PRO A 45 -9.32 -2.52 -1.83
CA PRO A 45 -8.04 -2.00 -2.32
C PRO A 45 -7.71 -0.60 -1.80
N LEU A 46 -8.72 0.27 -1.64
CA LEU A 46 -8.52 1.63 -1.12
C LEU A 46 -8.22 1.64 0.38
N LEU A 47 -8.88 0.79 1.16
CA LEU A 47 -8.60 0.61 2.59
C LEU A 47 -7.21 0.02 2.82
N LEU A 48 -6.82 -0.98 2.03
CA LEU A 48 -5.48 -1.54 2.03
C LEU A 48 -4.44 -0.46 1.72
N LEU A 49 -4.64 0.32 0.66
CA LEU A 49 -3.74 1.40 0.27
C LEU A 49 -3.56 2.44 1.38
N SER A 50 -4.66 2.84 2.02
CA SER A 50 -4.60 3.80 3.14
C SER A 50 -3.79 3.26 4.32
N ASN A 51 -4.04 2.02 4.72
CA ASN A 51 -3.33 1.38 5.82
C ASN A 51 -1.83 1.20 5.51
N MET A 52 -1.50 0.70 4.33
CA MET A 52 -0.12 0.51 3.90
C MET A 52 0.65 1.84 3.83
N SER A 53 0.02 2.90 3.33
CA SER A 53 0.65 4.23 3.22
C SER A 53 1.00 4.81 4.58
N ASN A 54 0.20 4.54 5.61
CA ASN A 54 0.48 4.98 6.98
C ASN A 54 1.65 4.22 7.64
N MET A 55 1.99 3.04 7.15
CA MET A 55 3.11 2.24 7.66
C MET A 55 4.45 2.68 7.09
N MET A 56 4.46 3.36 5.93
CA MET A 56 5.70 3.86 5.32
C MET A 56 6.19 5.12 6.01
N THR A 57 7.36 5.04 6.62
CA THR A 57 7.98 6.17 7.33
C THR A 57 9.03 6.91 6.49
N VAL A 58 9.59 6.25 5.47
CA VAL A 58 10.60 6.83 4.59
C VAL A 58 10.14 6.80 3.13
N LYS A 59 10.45 7.86 2.40
CA LYS A 59 10.33 7.89 0.94
C LYS A 59 11.67 7.52 0.31
N LEU A 60 11.63 6.73 -0.77
CA LEU A 60 12.81 6.36 -1.51
C LEU A 60 13.50 7.59 -2.10
N ASP A 61 14.77 7.73 -1.80
CA ASP A 61 15.70 8.67 -2.42
C ASP A 61 16.97 7.95 -2.93
N ASN A 62 17.99 8.72 -3.35
CA ASN A 62 19.21 8.14 -3.90
C ASN A 62 20.11 7.44 -2.85
N THR A 63 19.82 7.57 -1.57
CA THR A 63 20.70 7.14 -0.47
C THR A 63 20.15 6.02 0.39
N ASN A 64 18.82 5.83 0.42
CA ASN A 64 18.14 5.00 1.42
C ASN A 64 17.47 3.74 0.85
N TYR A 65 17.84 3.30 -0.37
CA TYR A 65 17.19 2.19 -1.06
C TYR A 65 17.05 0.92 -0.20
N ILE A 66 18.10 0.54 0.53
CA ILE A 66 18.10 -0.70 1.34
C ILE A 66 17.06 -0.61 2.47
N VAL A 67 17.04 0.52 3.18
CA VAL A 67 16.07 0.76 4.26
C VAL A 67 14.64 0.83 3.71
N TRP A 68 14.45 1.55 2.62
CA TRP A 68 13.16 1.63 1.94
C TRP A 68 12.70 0.27 1.43
N LYS A 69 13.58 -0.49 0.74
CA LYS A 69 13.26 -1.84 0.23
C LYS A 69 12.85 -2.77 1.35
N HIS A 70 13.59 -2.78 2.46
CA HIS A 70 13.25 -3.59 3.63
C HIS A 70 11.87 -3.25 4.16
N GLN A 71 11.57 -1.97 4.38
CA GLN A 71 10.28 -1.54 4.93
C GLN A 71 9.12 -1.87 4.00
N ILE A 72 9.24 -1.56 2.70
CA ILE A 72 8.15 -1.82 1.75
C ILE A 72 7.92 -3.32 1.54
N THR A 73 8.99 -4.13 1.52
CA THR A 73 8.88 -5.60 1.43
C THR A 73 8.10 -6.16 2.61
N MET A 74 8.45 -5.79 3.85
CA MET A 74 7.71 -6.24 5.04
C MET A 74 6.22 -5.88 4.98
N ILE A 75 5.89 -4.67 4.51
CA ILE A 75 4.49 -4.24 4.33
C ILE A 75 3.81 -5.11 3.27
N LEU A 76 4.42 -5.30 2.11
CA LEU A 76 3.85 -6.08 1.02
C LEU A 76 3.65 -7.55 1.39
N GLU A 77 4.58 -8.15 2.13
CA GLU A 77 4.46 -9.52 2.67
C GLU A 77 3.29 -9.63 3.66
N THR A 78 3.14 -8.65 4.57
CA THR A 78 2.04 -8.61 5.54
C THR A 78 0.67 -8.65 4.85
N TYR A 79 0.54 -8.05 3.69
CA TYR A 79 -0.69 -8.00 2.90
C TYR A 79 -0.76 -9.05 1.77
N SER A 80 0.21 -9.97 1.69
CA SER A 80 0.33 -10.98 0.63
C SER A 80 0.30 -10.37 -0.78
N LEU A 81 0.99 -9.25 -0.94
CA LEU A 81 1.10 -8.52 -2.21
C LEU A 81 2.49 -8.62 -2.84
N TYR A 82 3.48 -9.15 -2.10
CA TYR A 82 4.85 -9.24 -2.60
C TYR A 82 4.97 -10.21 -3.78
N GLU A 83 4.23 -11.32 -3.76
CA GLU A 83 4.19 -12.30 -4.85
C GLU A 83 3.78 -11.68 -6.21
N VAL A 84 2.96 -10.63 -6.18
CA VAL A 84 2.55 -9.90 -7.40
C VAL A 84 3.75 -9.22 -8.08
N LEU A 85 4.82 -8.93 -7.33
CA LEU A 85 6.04 -8.29 -7.84
C LEU A 85 7.11 -9.31 -8.24
N GLU A 86 7.07 -10.54 -7.74
CA GLU A 86 8.05 -11.57 -8.08
C GLU A 86 7.72 -12.25 -9.41
N GLU A 87 6.44 -12.55 -9.60
CA GLU A 87 5.98 -13.24 -10.81
C GLU A 87 4.98 -12.40 -11.61
N PRO A 88 5.15 -12.31 -12.93
CA PRO A 88 4.14 -11.68 -13.76
C PRO A 88 2.85 -12.51 -13.71
N GLN A 89 1.92 -12.09 -12.87
CA GLN A 89 0.60 -12.71 -12.85
C GLN A 89 -0.11 -12.45 -14.18
N LEU A 90 -0.51 -13.53 -14.84
CA LEU A 90 -1.35 -13.44 -16.02
C LEU A 90 -2.66 -12.77 -15.63
N ALA A 91 -2.95 -11.62 -16.27
CA ALA A 91 -4.22 -10.94 -16.08
C ALA A 91 -5.37 -11.91 -16.43
N PRO A 92 -6.39 -12.04 -15.58
CA PRO A 92 -7.60 -12.75 -15.98
C PRO A 92 -8.18 -12.15 -17.27
N GLU A 93 -8.89 -12.96 -18.03
CA GLU A 93 -9.56 -12.50 -19.23
C GLU A 93 -10.54 -11.36 -18.90
N LYS A 94 -10.53 -10.28 -19.68
CA LYS A 94 -11.35 -9.09 -19.41
C LYS A 94 -12.84 -9.34 -19.53
N PHE A 95 -13.23 -10.23 -20.48
CA PHE A 95 -14.62 -10.56 -20.72
C PHE A 95 -14.87 -12.04 -20.48
N LEU A 96 -16.05 -12.38 -19.99
CA LEU A 96 -16.46 -13.76 -19.84
C LEU A 96 -16.67 -14.41 -21.22
N LYS A 97 -16.43 -15.73 -21.30
CA LYS A 97 -16.72 -16.55 -22.47
C LYS A 97 -18.10 -17.20 -22.32
N ASP A 98 -18.82 -17.32 -23.41
CA ASP A 98 -20.06 -18.10 -23.46
C ASP A 98 -19.79 -19.61 -23.54
N LEU A 99 -20.86 -20.41 -23.63
CA LEU A 99 -20.77 -21.89 -23.71
C LEU A 99 -20.04 -22.36 -24.98
N ASN A 100 -19.94 -21.53 -26.00
CA ASN A 100 -19.26 -21.82 -27.26
C ASN A 100 -17.81 -21.32 -27.27
N GLY A 101 -17.35 -20.70 -26.17
CA GLY A 101 -16.00 -20.13 -26.05
C GLY A 101 -15.83 -18.75 -26.65
N ALA A 102 -16.90 -18.11 -27.15
CA ALA A 102 -16.86 -16.76 -27.66
C ALA A 102 -16.92 -15.71 -26.55
N TYR A 103 -16.20 -14.60 -26.71
CA TYR A 103 -16.23 -13.52 -25.72
C TYR A 103 -17.58 -12.82 -25.70
N THR A 104 -18.11 -12.66 -24.51
CA THR A 104 -19.32 -11.87 -24.25
C THR A 104 -18.97 -10.39 -24.03
N THR A 105 -19.98 -9.54 -23.89
CA THR A 105 -19.81 -8.14 -23.47
C THR A 105 -19.74 -7.99 -21.94
N VAL A 106 -19.91 -9.09 -21.20
CA VAL A 106 -19.90 -9.08 -19.72
C VAL A 106 -18.47 -9.07 -19.21
N VAL A 107 -18.14 -8.07 -18.42
CA VAL A 107 -16.82 -7.95 -17.81
C VAL A 107 -16.64 -9.03 -16.74
N ASN A 108 -15.50 -9.70 -16.79
CA ASN A 108 -15.13 -10.69 -15.79
C ASN A 108 -14.87 -10.01 -14.41
N PRO A 109 -15.59 -10.40 -13.37
CA PRO A 109 -15.38 -9.86 -12.02
C PRO A 109 -13.94 -10.06 -11.50
N GLU A 110 -13.31 -11.20 -11.81
CA GLU A 110 -11.92 -11.49 -11.43
C GLU A 110 -10.94 -10.51 -12.06
N TYR A 111 -11.16 -10.15 -13.32
CA TYR A 111 -10.37 -9.12 -14.00
C TYR A 111 -10.50 -7.77 -13.30
N THR A 112 -11.70 -7.39 -12.87
CA THR A 112 -11.96 -6.13 -12.20
C THR A 112 -11.23 -6.08 -10.84
N ILE A 113 -11.29 -7.17 -10.07
CA ILE A 113 -10.60 -7.31 -8.78
C ILE A 113 -9.08 -7.27 -8.98
N TRP A 114 -8.57 -8.04 -9.93
CA TRP A 114 -7.15 -8.07 -10.26
C TRP A 114 -6.63 -6.67 -10.65
N ARG A 115 -7.34 -5.99 -11.56
CA ARG A 115 -6.99 -4.64 -12.00
C ARG A 115 -7.00 -3.62 -10.87
N SER A 116 -7.95 -3.73 -9.95
CA SER A 116 -8.03 -2.85 -8.79
C SER A 116 -6.85 -3.04 -7.83
N LYS A 117 -6.46 -4.28 -7.58
CA LYS A 117 -5.27 -4.61 -6.77
C LYS A 117 -3.99 -4.10 -7.42
N GLU A 118 -3.81 -4.33 -8.72
CA GLU A 118 -2.66 -3.87 -9.49
C GLU A 118 -2.53 -2.33 -9.44
N LYS A 119 -3.63 -1.61 -9.62
CA LYS A 119 -3.64 -0.14 -9.55
C LYS A 119 -3.39 0.38 -8.14
N ALA A 120 -3.92 -0.27 -7.11
CA ALA A 120 -3.65 0.07 -5.73
C ALA A 120 -2.16 -0.11 -5.39
N LEU A 121 -1.57 -1.24 -5.82
CA LEU A 121 -0.15 -1.53 -5.61
C LEU A 121 0.75 -0.53 -6.34
N LEU A 122 0.47 -0.25 -7.61
CA LEU A 122 1.18 0.78 -8.38
C LEU A 122 1.13 2.15 -7.69
N THR A 123 -0.06 2.55 -7.23
CA THR A 123 -0.26 3.81 -6.52
C THR A 123 0.49 3.83 -5.20
N PHE A 124 0.44 2.72 -4.44
CA PHE A 124 1.17 2.59 -3.18
C PHE A 124 2.66 2.76 -3.40
N ILE A 125 3.29 1.96 -4.28
CA ILE A 125 4.73 2.06 -4.56
C ILE A 125 5.08 3.49 -4.98
N SER A 126 4.34 4.07 -5.93
CA SER A 126 4.57 5.44 -6.42
C SER A 126 4.49 6.49 -5.31
N SER A 127 3.58 6.32 -4.35
CA SER A 127 3.43 7.24 -3.20
C SER A 127 4.61 7.21 -2.24
N THR A 128 5.40 6.13 -2.26
CA THR A 128 6.59 5.96 -1.42
C THR A 128 7.87 6.50 -2.04
N LEU A 129 7.80 7.06 -3.24
CA LEU A 129 8.94 7.61 -3.97
C LEU A 129 9.08 9.11 -3.72
N SER A 130 10.33 9.60 -3.68
CA SER A 130 10.60 11.04 -3.76
C SER A 130 10.32 11.55 -5.18
N PRO A 131 10.10 12.85 -5.40
CA PRO A 131 9.81 13.41 -6.72
C PRO A 131 10.87 13.07 -7.77
N SER A 132 12.14 13.06 -7.39
CA SER A 132 13.27 12.74 -8.28
C SER A 132 13.25 11.27 -8.72
N ILE A 133 12.86 10.36 -7.83
CA ILE A 133 12.78 8.92 -8.15
C ILE A 133 11.49 8.62 -8.90
N LEU A 134 10.38 9.26 -8.52
CA LEU A 134 9.11 9.12 -9.23
C LEU A 134 9.24 9.46 -10.72
N SER A 135 10.07 10.44 -11.07
CA SER A 135 10.32 10.79 -12.48
C SER A 135 10.92 9.66 -13.31
N LEU A 136 11.65 8.72 -12.69
CA LEU A 136 12.24 7.55 -13.36
C LEU A 136 11.19 6.49 -13.74
N THR A 137 10.04 6.53 -13.10
CA THR A 137 8.95 5.56 -13.28
C THR A 137 7.86 6.07 -14.21
N VAL A 138 8.04 7.27 -14.78
CA VAL A 138 7.11 7.83 -15.76
C VAL A 138 7.08 6.93 -17.01
N GLY A 139 5.89 6.49 -17.38
CA GLY A 139 5.69 5.54 -18.48
C GLY A 139 5.50 4.09 -18.06
N CYS A 140 5.82 3.73 -16.81
CA CYS A 140 5.48 2.41 -16.29
C CYS A 140 3.97 2.26 -16.14
N THR A 141 3.43 1.13 -16.57
CA THR A 141 2.00 0.85 -16.58
C THR A 141 1.56 -0.13 -15.49
N SER A 142 2.52 -0.85 -14.91
CA SER A 142 2.31 -1.85 -13.86
C SER A 142 3.22 -1.65 -12.65
N ALA A 143 2.80 -2.18 -11.50
CA ALA A 143 3.59 -2.17 -10.28
C ALA A 143 4.90 -2.94 -10.45
N LEU A 144 4.87 -4.07 -11.17
CA LEU A 144 6.04 -4.87 -11.49
C LEU A 144 7.06 -4.09 -12.34
N GLU A 145 6.62 -3.31 -13.34
CA GLU A 145 7.53 -2.47 -14.12
C GLU A 145 8.23 -1.43 -13.25
N VAL A 146 7.47 -0.71 -12.41
CA VAL A 146 8.05 0.25 -11.45
C VAL A 146 9.07 -0.45 -10.55
N TRP A 147 8.71 -1.61 -9.97
CA TRP A 147 9.60 -2.37 -9.09
C TRP A 147 10.91 -2.73 -9.78
N LYS A 148 10.85 -3.27 -11.00
CA LYS A 148 12.04 -3.64 -11.78
C LYS A 148 12.91 -2.43 -12.12
N VAL A 149 12.31 -1.29 -12.48
CA VAL A 149 13.06 -0.05 -12.74
C VAL A 149 13.84 0.37 -11.50
N LEU A 150 13.18 0.36 -10.33
CA LEU A 150 13.83 0.71 -9.07
C LEU A 150 14.92 -0.29 -8.68
N GLU A 151 14.64 -1.57 -8.78
CA GLU A 151 15.60 -2.62 -8.45
C GLU A 151 16.84 -2.56 -9.35
N ASN A 152 16.67 -2.43 -10.65
CA ASN A 152 17.78 -2.28 -11.60
C ASN A 152 18.61 -1.02 -11.33
N ARG A 153 17.95 0.10 -10.98
CA ARG A 153 18.61 1.37 -10.70
C ARG A 153 19.44 1.32 -9.43
N PHE A 154 18.91 0.71 -8.36
CA PHE A 154 19.48 0.84 -7.03
C PHE A 154 20.29 -0.39 -6.57
N SER A 155 20.10 -1.57 -7.14
CA SER A 155 20.84 -2.77 -6.73
C SER A 155 22.35 -2.65 -6.91
N SER A 156 22.80 -2.06 -8.02
CA SER A 156 24.22 -1.82 -8.29
C SER A 156 24.81 -0.74 -7.37
N ILE A 157 24.05 0.34 -7.15
CA ILE A 157 24.45 1.45 -6.27
C ILE A 157 24.59 0.95 -4.82
N SER A 158 23.64 0.13 -4.36
CA SER A 158 23.67 -0.43 -3.01
C SER A 158 24.88 -1.36 -2.81
N ARG A 159 25.19 -2.23 -3.77
CA ARG A 159 26.38 -3.07 -3.71
C ARG A 159 27.66 -2.24 -3.66
N SER A 160 27.79 -1.23 -4.52
CA SER A 160 28.95 -0.33 -4.51
C SER A 160 29.10 0.40 -3.19
N HIS A 161 27.98 0.84 -2.60
CA HIS A 161 27.97 1.51 -1.29
C HIS A 161 28.45 0.59 -0.16
N VAL A 162 27.95 -0.64 -0.11
CA VAL A 162 28.41 -1.68 0.83
C VAL A 162 29.91 -1.98 0.64
N MET A 163 30.37 -2.12 -0.60
CA MET A 163 31.79 -2.34 -0.89
C MET A 163 32.66 -1.17 -0.41
N ASN A 164 32.22 0.05 -0.62
CA ASN A 164 32.93 1.25 -0.14
C ASN A 164 32.99 1.30 1.39
N LEU A 165 31.88 1.01 2.09
CA LEU A 165 31.86 0.96 3.55
C LEU A 165 32.75 -0.16 4.12
N LYS A 166 32.78 -1.34 3.49
CA LYS A 166 33.71 -2.43 3.84
C LYS A 166 35.16 -2.01 3.62
N GLY A 167 35.43 -1.32 2.49
CA GLY A 167 36.75 -0.74 2.22
C GLY A 167 37.14 0.33 3.23
N GLU A 168 36.22 1.21 3.62
CA GLU A 168 36.43 2.21 4.68
C GLU A 168 36.82 1.52 6.02
N LEU A 169 36.07 0.48 6.41
CA LEU A 169 36.35 -0.28 7.63
C LEU A 169 37.74 -0.93 7.60
N HIS A 170 38.05 -1.60 6.48
CA HIS A 170 39.35 -2.31 6.32
C HIS A 170 40.56 -1.35 6.29
N ASN A 171 40.37 -0.15 5.75
CA ASN A 171 41.42 0.86 5.66
C ASN A 171 41.56 1.73 6.90
N LEU A 172 40.70 1.58 7.90
CA LEU A 172 40.79 2.30 9.17
C LEU A 172 42.09 1.94 9.89
N LYS A 173 42.95 2.95 10.12
CA LYS A 173 44.18 2.79 10.90
C LYS A 173 44.15 3.76 12.07
N LYS A 174 44.63 3.31 13.21
CA LYS A 174 44.69 4.12 14.43
C LYS A 174 45.55 5.38 14.22
N GLY A 175 46.70 5.23 13.51
CA GLY A 175 47.63 6.35 13.29
C GLY A 175 47.97 7.11 14.57
N ALA A 176 47.84 8.44 14.53
CA ALA A 176 48.07 9.33 15.69
C ALA A 176 46.82 9.52 16.57
N ASP A 177 45.68 8.89 16.25
CA ASP A 177 44.46 9.02 17.04
C ASP A 177 44.58 8.36 18.42
N SER A 178 43.81 8.91 19.38
CA SER A 178 43.62 8.22 20.65
C SER A 178 42.82 6.93 20.45
N VAL A 179 42.97 5.97 21.33
CA VAL A 179 42.23 4.69 21.31
C VAL A 179 40.72 4.95 21.21
N ASP A 180 40.20 5.86 22.01
CA ASP A 180 38.76 6.22 22.03
C ASP A 180 38.28 6.79 20.70
N THR A 181 39.10 7.63 20.09
CA THR A 181 38.77 8.23 18.77
C THR A 181 38.77 7.16 17.69
N PHE A 182 39.72 6.25 17.71
CA PHE A 182 39.80 5.15 16.77
C PHE A 182 38.61 4.19 16.90
N LEU A 183 38.26 3.79 18.13
CA LEU A 183 37.10 2.92 18.40
C LEU A 183 35.78 3.58 17.97
N ARG A 184 35.64 4.89 18.18
CA ARG A 184 34.47 5.65 17.66
C ARG A 184 34.38 5.62 16.13
N LYS A 185 35.50 5.76 15.41
CA LYS A 185 35.53 5.65 13.95
C LYS A 185 35.08 4.28 13.48
N ILE A 186 35.60 3.21 14.08
CA ILE A 186 35.16 1.83 13.79
C ILE A 186 33.68 1.67 14.01
N LYS A 187 33.18 2.10 15.18
CA LYS A 187 31.75 2.00 15.51
C LYS A 187 30.87 2.71 14.49
N VAL A 188 31.23 3.93 14.08
CA VAL A 188 30.46 4.70 13.08
C VAL A 188 30.36 3.95 11.74
N VAL A 189 31.45 3.32 11.28
CA VAL A 189 31.42 2.60 10.00
C VAL A 189 30.66 1.27 10.15
N ARG A 190 30.80 0.57 11.30
CA ARG A 190 29.98 -0.62 11.60
C ARG A 190 28.47 -0.28 11.66
N ASP A 191 28.11 0.80 12.32
CA ASP A 191 26.71 1.25 12.41
C ASP A 191 26.14 1.59 11.01
N LYS A 192 26.95 2.19 10.12
CA LYS A 192 26.58 2.40 8.71
C LYS A 192 26.36 1.09 7.96
N LEU A 193 27.23 0.08 8.16
CA LEU A 193 27.10 -1.24 7.54
C LEU A 193 25.87 -1.98 8.04
N LEU A 194 25.60 -1.95 9.34
CA LEU A 194 24.39 -2.50 9.93
C LEU A 194 23.12 -1.82 9.38
N ALA A 195 23.14 -0.50 9.22
CA ALA A 195 22.01 0.27 8.67
C ALA A 195 21.69 -0.10 7.22
N VAL A 196 22.66 -0.64 6.47
CA VAL A 196 22.45 -1.15 5.10
C VAL A 196 22.26 -2.68 5.06
N GLY A 197 21.97 -3.31 6.21
CA GLY A 197 21.63 -4.72 6.31
C GLY A 197 22.82 -5.68 6.20
N VAL A 198 24.05 -5.20 6.36
CA VAL A 198 25.25 -6.06 6.39
C VAL A 198 25.49 -6.48 7.83
N ILE A 199 25.32 -7.78 8.11
CA ILE A 199 25.71 -8.39 9.36
C ILE A 199 27.22 -8.64 9.27
N LEU A 200 27.98 -8.08 10.19
CA LEU A 200 29.42 -8.36 10.33
C LEU A 200 29.54 -9.49 11.35
N ASP A 201 30.08 -10.62 10.93
CA ASP A 201 30.47 -11.67 11.87
C ASP A 201 31.63 -11.16 12.71
N ASP A 202 31.60 -11.44 14.02
CA ASP A 202 32.62 -10.94 14.97
C ASP A 202 33.99 -11.62 14.80
N GLU A 203 34.21 -12.42 13.75
CA GLU A 203 35.44 -13.15 13.46
C GLU A 203 36.36 -12.51 12.39
N GLU A 204 36.01 -11.30 11.84
CA GLU A 204 36.87 -10.58 10.90
C GLU A 204 37.57 -9.36 11.53
#